data_01dfa4cb75ec7b485a03d17a5a9fb08e
#
_entry.id   01dfa4cb75ec7b485a03d17a5a9fb08e
#
_cell.length_a   1.000
_cell.length_b   1.000
_cell.length_c   1.000
_cell.angle_alpha   90.00
_cell.angle_beta   90.00
_cell.angle_gamma   90.00
#
_symmetry.space_group_name_H-M   'P 1'
#
loop_
_entity.id
_entity.type
_entity.pdbx_description
1 polymer ?
#
loop_
_entity_poly.entity_id
_entity_poly.type
_entity_poly.pdbx_seq_one_letter_code
_entity_poly.pdbx_strand_id
1 'polypeptide(L)'
;IFEKGSPDRLGALEDLIDKLSPYWKKAEKKTSDLMVSPWKGLCSNPSVPWTAKLIKKYQKSFFRPYGVNWNELSRNSNLPWQEEGLLELFKSKWNWELLSVNKGISYTEEQIEKYKDLFTWDSGSRSNQNISSNTNLPWSVEFIKKYEQKWNWWTLSQNLGINWTEEMI
;
A
#
# COMPACT_ATOMS: atom_id res chain seq x y z
N ILE A 1 -27.83 8.19 -1.78
CA ILE A 1 -26.39 8.46 -2.00
C ILE A 1 -25.76 8.36 -0.62
N PHE A 2 -25.05 7.25 -0.33
CA PHE A 2 -24.39 7.06 0.97
C PHE A 2 -23.06 7.81 0.97
N GLU A 3 -22.75 8.48 2.09
CA GLU A 3 -21.43 9.11 2.26
C GLU A 3 -20.31 8.05 2.32
N LYS A 4 -19.13 8.40 1.82
CA LYS A 4 -17.96 7.53 1.84
C LYS A 4 -17.60 7.21 3.30
N GLY A 5 -17.69 5.92 3.68
CA GLY A 5 -17.37 5.47 5.05
C GLY A 5 -18.53 5.38 6.02
N SER A 6 -19.80 5.54 5.57
CA SER A 6 -20.94 5.31 6.44
C SER A 6 -21.04 3.84 6.88
N PRO A 7 -21.51 3.55 8.12
CA PRO A 7 -21.69 2.18 8.62
C PRO A 7 -22.54 1.30 7.68
N ASP A 8 -23.59 1.88 7.09
CA ASP A 8 -24.48 1.18 6.15
C ASP A 8 -23.76 0.74 4.87
N ARG A 9 -22.81 1.55 4.38
CA ARG A 9 -22.02 1.22 3.20
C ARG A 9 -21.06 0.07 3.45
N LEU A 10 -20.46 0.02 4.63
CA LEU A 10 -19.55 -1.06 5.04
C LEU A 10 -20.31 -2.36 5.21
N GLY A 11 -21.46 -2.35 5.87
CA GLY A 11 -22.35 -3.51 6.03
C GLY A 11 -22.82 -4.06 4.68
N ALA A 12 -23.27 -3.19 3.79
CA ALA A 12 -23.68 -3.58 2.44
C ALA A 12 -22.52 -4.19 1.62
N LEU A 13 -21.29 -3.68 1.78
CA LEU A 13 -20.12 -4.24 1.13
C LEU A 13 -19.76 -5.62 1.68
N GLU A 14 -19.78 -5.80 3.01
CA GLU A 14 -19.53 -7.09 3.64
C GLU A 14 -20.54 -8.14 3.16
N ASP A 15 -21.82 -7.82 3.16
CA ASP A 15 -22.89 -8.68 2.67
C ASP A 15 -22.71 -9.06 1.19
N LEU A 16 -22.31 -8.10 0.37
CA LEU A 16 -22.05 -8.34 -1.05
C LEU A 16 -20.86 -9.28 -1.24
N ILE A 17 -19.75 -9.06 -0.54
CA ILE A 17 -18.57 -9.94 -0.59
C ILE A 17 -18.94 -11.34 -0.13
N ASP A 18 -19.65 -11.48 0.99
CA ASP A 18 -20.04 -12.77 1.53
C ASP A 18 -20.99 -13.54 0.58
N LYS A 19 -21.91 -12.86 -0.09
CA LYS A 19 -22.78 -13.44 -1.12
C LYS A 19 -22.05 -13.84 -2.40
N LEU A 20 -21.07 -13.05 -2.84
CA LEU A 20 -20.36 -13.28 -4.10
C LEU A 20 -19.16 -14.23 -3.98
N SER A 21 -18.56 -14.32 -2.80
CA SER A 21 -17.34 -15.12 -2.59
C SER A 21 -17.48 -16.61 -3.00
N PRO A 22 -18.62 -17.30 -2.83
CA PRO A 22 -18.80 -18.67 -3.33
C PRO A 22 -18.74 -18.76 -4.86
N TYR A 23 -19.28 -17.75 -5.57
CA TYR A 23 -19.25 -17.70 -7.04
C TYR A 23 -17.84 -17.41 -7.55
N TRP A 24 -17.11 -16.54 -6.85
CA TRP A 24 -15.71 -16.24 -7.18
C TRP A 24 -14.84 -17.50 -7.07
N LYS A 25 -14.96 -18.27 -6.01
CA LYS A 25 -14.29 -19.56 -5.83
C LYS A 25 -14.56 -20.54 -6.98
N LYS A 26 -15.81 -20.57 -7.48
CA LYS A 26 -16.19 -21.42 -8.61
C LYS A 26 -15.61 -20.92 -9.94
N ALA A 27 -15.59 -19.62 -10.15
CA ALA A 27 -15.01 -18.99 -11.34
C ALA A 27 -13.49 -19.21 -11.41
N GLU A 28 -12.76 -18.97 -10.32
CA GLU A 28 -11.31 -19.14 -10.24
C GLU A 28 -10.86 -20.59 -10.43
N LYS A 29 -11.65 -21.60 -10.04
CA LYS A 29 -11.37 -23.00 -10.32
C LYS A 29 -11.45 -23.37 -11.82
N LYS A 30 -12.17 -22.58 -12.62
CA LYS A 30 -12.30 -22.80 -14.06
C LYS A 30 -11.21 -22.13 -14.89
N THR A 31 -10.58 -21.10 -14.36
CA THR A 31 -9.48 -20.38 -15.01
C THR A 31 -8.20 -20.66 -14.24
N SER A 32 -7.24 -21.33 -14.86
CA SER A 32 -5.87 -21.47 -14.31
C SER A 32 -5.13 -20.12 -14.23
N ASP A 33 -5.79 -19.04 -14.63
CA ASP A 33 -5.22 -17.71 -14.73
C ASP A 33 -5.49 -16.90 -13.44
N LEU A 34 -4.49 -16.87 -12.57
CA LEU A 34 -4.45 -16.06 -11.34
C LEU A 34 -4.58 -14.54 -11.60
N MET A 35 -4.48 -14.12 -12.89
CA MET A 35 -4.59 -12.72 -13.28
C MET A 35 -6.02 -12.16 -13.20
N VAL A 36 -7.03 -13.03 -13.15
CA VAL A 36 -8.46 -12.66 -13.21
C VAL A 36 -9.18 -12.85 -11.87
N SER A 37 -8.45 -12.83 -10.75
CA SER A 37 -9.08 -12.95 -9.44
C SER A 37 -9.94 -11.71 -9.13
N PRO A 38 -11.24 -11.87 -8.78
CA PRO A 38 -12.08 -10.77 -8.33
C PRO A 38 -11.50 -10.01 -7.13
N TRP A 39 -10.74 -10.70 -6.28
CA TRP A 39 -10.02 -10.09 -5.16
C TRP A 39 -8.95 -9.09 -5.61
N LYS A 40 -8.28 -9.36 -6.76
CA LYS A 40 -7.33 -8.42 -7.33
C LYS A 40 -8.03 -7.10 -7.68
N GLY A 41 -9.14 -7.17 -8.41
CA GLY A 41 -9.92 -6.00 -8.78
C GLY A 41 -10.49 -5.27 -7.56
N LEU A 42 -11.01 -6.00 -6.57
CA LEU A 42 -11.56 -5.40 -5.35
C LEU A 42 -10.48 -4.67 -4.53
N CYS A 43 -9.31 -5.28 -4.36
CA CYS A 43 -8.20 -4.71 -3.59
C CYS A 43 -7.58 -3.49 -4.27
N SER A 44 -7.54 -3.45 -5.61
CA SER A 44 -7.02 -2.31 -6.37
C SER A 44 -8.03 -1.16 -6.52
N ASN A 45 -9.32 -1.42 -6.25
CA ASN A 45 -10.37 -0.41 -6.47
C ASN A 45 -10.32 0.66 -5.36
N PRO A 46 -10.02 1.94 -5.71
CA PRO A 46 -9.91 3.01 -4.73
C PRO A 46 -11.26 3.44 -4.13
N SER A 47 -12.37 3.01 -4.73
CA SER A 47 -13.72 3.33 -4.22
C SER A 47 -14.20 2.36 -3.14
N VAL A 48 -13.48 1.26 -2.90
CA VAL A 48 -13.80 0.32 -1.82
C VAL A 48 -13.39 0.93 -0.49
N PRO A 49 -14.32 1.07 0.48
CA PRO A 49 -14.02 1.65 1.79
C PRO A 49 -13.34 0.62 2.69
N TRP A 50 -12.09 0.28 2.37
CA TRP A 50 -11.30 -0.62 3.18
C TRP A 50 -11.11 -0.09 4.60
N THR A 51 -11.17 -0.99 5.58
CA THR A 51 -10.81 -0.75 6.99
C THR A 51 -9.91 -1.89 7.46
N ALA A 52 -9.16 -1.67 8.54
CA ALA A 52 -8.35 -2.73 9.16
C ALA A 52 -9.21 -3.96 9.52
N LYS A 53 -10.46 -3.74 10.00
CA LYS A 53 -11.41 -4.80 10.32
C LYS A 53 -11.79 -5.62 9.08
N LEU A 54 -12.08 -4.95 7.95
CA LEU A 54 -12.45 -5.60 6.71
C LEU A 54 -11.27 -6.42 6.14
N ILE A 55 -10.07 -5.84 6.12
CA ILE A 55 -8.86 -6.54 5.70
C ILE A 55 -8.62 -7.76 6.59
N LYS A 56 -8.73 -7.63 7.91
CA LYS A 56 -8.56 -8.72 8.87
C LYS A 56 -9.58 -9.85 8.65
N LYS A 57 -10.83 -9.51 8.35
CA LYS A 57 -11.90 -10.50 8.06
C LYS A 57 -11.54 -11.35 6.84
N TYR A 58 -11.06 -10.74 5.78
CA TYR A 58 -10.83 -11.42 4.50
C TYR A 58 -9.37 -11.78 4.20
N GLN A 59 -8.41 -11.48 5.09
CA GLN A 59 -7.00 -11.83 4.90
C GLN A 59 -6.74 -13.33 4.85
N LYS A 60 -7.60 -14.13 5.51
CA LYS A 60 -7.55 -15.58 5.52
C LYS A 60 -8.78 -16.11 4.80
N SER A 61 -8.70 -16.29 3.49
CA SER A 61 -9.61 -17.25 2.88
C SER A 61 -9.10 -18.66 3.20
N PHE A 62 -9.98 -19.55 3.65
CA PHE A 62 -9.67 -20.95 3.95
C PHE A 62 -9.06 -21.71 2.76
N PHE A 63 -9.12 -21.14 1.57
CA PHE A 63 -8.63 -21.73 0.33
C PHE A 63 -7.66 -20.77 -0.33
N ARG A 64 -6.37 -21.06 -0.26
CA ARG A 64 -5.39 -20.41 -1.14
C ARG A 64 -5.77 -20.70 -2.60
N PRO A 65 -5.76 -19.73 -3.50
CA PRO A 65 -5.23 -18.37 -3.44
C PRO A 65 -6.28 -17.28 -3.14
N TYR A 66 -7.40 -17.61 -2.51
CA TYR A 66 -8.60 -16.77 -2.39
C TYR A 66 -8.57 -15.93 -1.11
N GLY A 67 -8.44 -14.64 -1.24
CA GLY A 67 -8.43 -13.66 -0.17
C GLY A 67 -7.89 -12.34 -0.67
N VAL A 68 -7.65 -11.40 0.25
CA VAL A 68 -7.10 -10.10 -0.14
C VAL A 68 -5.77 -10.25 -0.87
N ASN A 69 -5.64 -9.52 -1.96
CA ASN A 69 -4.40 -9.43 -2.71
C ASN A 69 -3.52 -8.35 -2.09
N TRP A 70 -2.47 -8.76 -1.39
CA TRP A 70 -1.60 -7.87 -0.64
C TRP A 70 -0.80 -6.91 -1.52
N ASN A 71 -0.42 -7.31 -2.73
CA ASN A 71 0.24 -6.42 -3.68
C ASN A 71 -0.71 -5.30 -4.11
N GLU A 72 -1.95 -5.63 -4.43
CA GLU A 72 -2.94 -4.62 -4.82
C GLU A 72 -3.36 -3.72 -3.65
N LEU A 73 -3.49 -4.26 -2.44
CA LEU A 73 -3.70 -3.44 -1.25
C LEU A 73 -2.51 -2.51 -0.99
N SER A 74 -1.28 -3.01 -1.13
CA SER A 74 -0.07 -2.19 -0.94
C SER A 74 0.06 -1.07 -1.98
N ARG A 75 -0.50 -1.24 -3.18
CA ARG A 75 -0.57 -0.18 -4.21
C ARG A 75 -1.72 0.79 -4.00
N ASN A 76 -2.77 0.39 -3.30
CA ASN A 76 -3.98 1.18 -3.17
C ASN A 76 -3.73 2.42 -2.30
N SER A 77 -3.69 3.60 -2.93
CA SER A 77 -3.45 4.87 -2.23
C SER A 77 -4.62 5.33 -1.34
N ASN A 78 -5.79 4.71 -1.49
CA ASN A 78 -7.01 5.12 -0.79
C ASN A 78 -7.35 4.24 0.42
N LEU A 79 -6.44 3.36 0.85
CA LEU A 79 -6.60 2.72 2.14
C LEU A 79 -6.51 3.77 3.27
N PRO A 80 -7.07 3.47 4.44
CA PRO A 80 -7.00 4.37 5.59
C PRO A 80 -5.60 4.34 6.24
N TRP A 81 -4.59 4.75 5.48
CA TRP A 81 -3.18 4.68 5.88
C TRP A 81 -2.87 5.46 7.16
N GLN A 82 -3.72 6.44 7.51
CA GLN A 82 -3.63 7.22 8.74
C GLN A 82 -4.29 6.53 9.94
N GLU A 83 -4.99 5.38 9.72
CA GLU A 83 -5.53 4.59 10.82
C GLU A 83 -4.38 4.02 11.65
N GLU A 84 -4.39 4.36 12.94
CA GLU A 84 -3.32 3.97 13.85
C GLU A 84 -3.14 2.45 13.86
N GLY A 85 -1.90 2.03 13.66
CA GLY A 85 -1.52 0.62 13.70
C GLY A 85 -1.81 -0.18 12.42
N LEU A 86 -2.42 0.37 11.36
CA LEU A 86 -2.71 -0.38 10.13
C LEU A 86 -1.44 -1.02 9.53
N LEU A 87 -0.35 -0.25 9.43
CA LEU A 87 0.93 -0.75 8.92
C LEU A 87 1.50 -1.85 9.80
N GLU A 88 1.44 -1.69 11.12
CA GLU A 88 1.96 -2.66 12.08
C GLU A 88 1.15 -3.95 12.12
N LEU A 89 -0.20 -3.84 12.09
CA LEU A 89 -1.12 -4.97 12.17
C LEU A 89 -0.87 -6.01 11.07
N PHE A 90 -0.44 -5.55 9.90
CA PHE A 90 -0.19 -6.40 8.74
C PHE A 90 1.25 -6.31 8.22
N LYS A 91 2.20 -5.91 9.07
CA LYS A 91 3.61 -5.65 8.73
C LYS A 91 4.25 -6.75 7.88
N SER A 92 4.01 -8.02 8.22
CA SER A 92 4.57 -9.17 7.52
C SER A 92 3.82 -9.55 6.24
N LYS A 93 2.73 -8.85 5.91
CA LYS A 93 1.88 -9.11 4.73
C LYS A 93 2.05 -8.08 3.65
N TRP A 94 2.37 -6.84 4.03
CA TRP A 94 2.57 -5.76 3.07
C TRP A 94 3.73 -6.07 2.11
N ASN A 95 3.56 -5.66 0.88
CA ASN A 95 4.67 -5.56 -0.07
C ASN A 95 5.35 -4.20 0.14
N TRP A 96 6.47 -4.19 0.86
CA TRP A 96 7.17 -2.97 1.25
C TRP A 96 7.83 -2.24 0.08
N GLU A 97 8.17 -2.94 -1.02
CA GLU A 97 8.60 -2.30 -2.26
C GLU A 97 7.48 -1.38 -2.79
N LEU A 98 6.25 -1.89 -2.85
CA LEU A 98 5.09 -1.12 -3.29
C LEU A 98 4.69 -0.04 -2.30
N LEU A 99 4.82 -0.28 -1.00
CA LEU A 99 4.59 0.74 0.03
C LEU A 99 5.60 1.87 -0.05
N SER A 100 6.87 1.58 -0.40
CA SER A 100 7.91 2.60 -0.56
C SER A 100 7.51 3.71 -1.54
N VAL A 101 6.76 3.37 -2.58
CA VAL A 101 6.31 4.30 -3.63
C VAL A 101 4.84 4.70 -3.53
N ASN A 102 4.12 4.24 -2.50
CA ASN A 102 2.69 4.52 -2.36
C ASN A 102 2.45 5.97 -1.93
N LYS A 103 1.87 6.77 -2.83
CA LYS A 103 1.59 8.19 -2.60
C LYS A 103 0.41 8.47 -1.67
N GLY A 104 -0.34 7.45 -1.26
CA GLY A 104 -1.41 7.58 -0.28
C GLY A 104 -0.92 7.64 1.16
N ILE A 105 0.35 7.32 1.40
CA ILE A 105 0.94 7.27 2.72
C ILE A 105 1.83 8.49 2.93
N SER A 106 1.50 9.31 3.94
CA SER A 106 2.37 10.37 4.43
C SER A 106 3.13 9.83 5.64
N TYR A 107 4.31 9.27 5.39
CA TYR A 107 5.14 8.72 6.46
C TYR A 107 5.69 9.84 7.36
N THR A 108 5.65 9.61 8.67
CA THR A 108 6.41 10.42 9.63
C THR A 108 7.88 9.94 9.69
N GLU A 109 8.80 10.78 10.15
CA GLU A 109 10.19 10.37 10.36
C GLU A 109 10.31 9.18 11.32
N GLU A 110 9.47 9.14 12.35
CA GLU A 110 9.40 8.02 13.30
C GLU A 110 9.00 6.71 12.60
N GLN A 111 8.00 6.76 11.72
CA GLN A 111 7.58 5.58 10.94
C GLN A 111 8.68 5.14 9.98
N ILE A 112 9.40 6.08 9.35
CA ILE A 112 10.51 5.76 8.47
C ILE A 112 11.64 5.09 9.26
N GLU A 113 12.00 5.61 10.43
CA GLU A 113 13.00 5.00 11.30
C GLU A 113 12.58 3.59 11.74
N LYS A 114 11.31 3.43 12.13
CA LYS A 114 10.74 2.14 12.58
C LYS A 114 10.78 1.07 11.48
N TYR A 115 10.55 1.45 10.23
CA TYR A 115 10.44 0.52 9.11
C TYR A 115 11.60 0.60 8.11
N LYS A 116 12.69 1.30 8.45
CA LYS A 116 13.82 1.58 7.55
C LYS A 116 14.42 0.36 6.86
N ASP A 117 14.41 -0.79 7.54
CA ASP A 117 14.98 -2.03 7.01
C ASP A 117 14.01 -2.83 6.13
N LEU A 118 12.76 -2.36 6.01
CA LEU A 118 11.73 -2.95 5.17
C LEU A 118 11.52 -2.18 3.86
N PHE A 119 11.86 -0.89 3.85
CA PHE A 119 11.76 -0.08 2.64
C PHE A 119 12.79 -0.47 1.59
N THR A 120 12.40 -0.35 0.33
CA THR A 120 13.34 -0.41 -0.79
C THR A 120 13.99 0.95 -0.95
N TRP A 121 15.24 1.10 -0.51
CA TRP A 121 16.01 2.34 -0.62
C TRP A 121 16.65 2.51 -1.99
N ASP A 122 17.20 1.41 -2.51
CA ASP A 122 17.75 1.33 -3.85
C ASP A 122 17.24 0.06 -4.54
N SER A 123 16.63 0.21 -5.69
CA SER A 123 16.09 -0.89 -6.50
C SER A 123 17.02 -1.29 -7.64
N GLY A 124 18.30 -0.88 -7.55
CA GLY A 124 19.25 -1.02 -8.66
C GLY A 124 19.01 0.00 -9.77
N SER A 125 19.88 0.01 -10.75
CA SER A 125 19.94 1.05 -11.77
C SER A 125 18.60 1.31 -12.46
N ARG A 126 18.14 2.56 -12.39
CA ARG A 126 17.03 3.14 -13.18
C ARG A 126 15.60 2.72 -12.84
N SER A 127 15.35 1.98 -11.76
CA SER A 127 13.97 1.76 -11.30
C SER A 127 13.56 2.85 -10.32
N ASN A 128 12.45 3.53 -10.62
CA ASN A 128 11.82 4.49 -9.69
C ASN A 128 10.96 3.80 -8.63
N GLN A 129 11.09 2.48 -8.45
CA GLN A 129 10.35 1.71 -7.46
C GLN A 129 11.10 1.63 -6.12
N ASN A 130 11.54 2.78 -5.62
CA ASN A 130 12.23 2.91 -4.34
C ASN A 130 11.73 4.14 -3.57
N ILE A 131 12.01 4.18 -2.28
CA ILE A 131 11.51 5.23 -1.40
C ILE A 131 12.03 6.63 -1.79
N SER A 132 13.19 6.72 -2.47
CA SER A 132 13.74 7.99 -2.95
C SER A 132 12.84 8.69 -3.99
N SER A 133 11.91 7.96 -4.64
CA SER A 133 10.93 8.51 -5.57
C SER A 133 9.63 8.98 -4.90
N ASN A 134 9.46 8.70 -3.61
CA ASN A 134 8.22 9.06 -2.92
C ASN A 134 8.18 10.56 -2.60
N THR A 135 7.24 11.27 -3.22
CA THR A 135 7.10 12.72 -3.08
C THR A 135 6.48 13.16 -1.76
N ASN A 136 5.92 12.22 -0.97
CA ASN A 136 5.14 12.50 0.24
C ASN A 136 5.92 12.20 1.54
N LEU A 137 7.26 12.15 1.45
CA LEU A 137 8.10 12.04 2.65
C LEU A 137 8.30 13.41 3.32
N PRO A 138 8.69 13.43 4.60
CA PRO A 138 8.95 14.67 5.34
C PRO A 138 10.30 15.27 4.94
N TRP A 139 10.42 15.71 3.69
CA TRP A 139 11.67 16.21 3.12
C TRP A 139 12.20 17.43 3.86
N SER A 140 13.39 17.30 4.41
CA SER A 140 14.20 18.38 5.01
C SER A 140 15.69 18.10 4.78
N VAL A 141 16.53 19.08 5.00
CA VAL A 141 18.01 18.93 4.93
C VAL A 141 18.47 17.84 5.89
N GLU A 142 17.97 17.89 7.13
CA GLU A 142 18.32 16.94 8.20
C GLU A 142 17.89 15.52 7.83
N PHE A 143 16.67 15.38 7.26
CA PHE A 143 16.15 14.08 6.86
C PHE A 143 16.96 13.49 5.70
N ILE A 144 17.36 14.29 4.70
CA ILE A 144 18.20 13.84 3.59
C ILE A 144 19.57 13.43 4.11
N LYS A 145 20.21 14.24 4.96
CA LYS A 145 21.52 13.94 5.57
C LYS A 145 21.48 12.69 6.46
N LYS A 146 20.40 12.50 7.23
CA LYS A 146 20.24 11.34 8.12
C LYS A 146 20.34 10.01 7.39
N TYR A 147 19.87 9.94 6.15
CA TYR A 147 19.85 8.72 5.34
C TYR A 147 20.71 8.82 4.07
N GLU A 148 21.69 9.71 4.04
CA GLU A 148 22.52 10.02 2.86
C GLU A 148 23.13 8.78 2.19
N GLN A 149 23.54 7.77 2.99
CA GLN A 149 24.15 6.53 2.50
C GLN A 149 23.11 5.51 1.97
N LYS A 150 21.82 5.78 2.15
CA LYS A 150 20.73 4.87 1.74
C LYS A 150 20.00 5.34 0.48
N TRP A 151 20.02 6.65 0.19
CA TRP A 151 19.30 7.20 -0.94
C TRP A 151 19.83 6.71 -2.29
N ASN A 152 18.92 6.37 -3.19
CA ASN A 152 19.24 6.34 -4.62
C ASN A 152 19.30 7.80 -5.13
N TRP A 153 20.48 8.38 -5.20
CA TRP A 153 20.68 9.78 -5.54
C TRP A 153 20.21 10.14 -6.95
N TRP A 154 20.29 9.20 -7.91
CA TRP A 154 19.74 9.41 -9.23
C TRP A 154 18.22 9.62 -9.20
N THR A 155 17.51 8.78 -8.46
CA THR A 155 16.06 8.91 -8.28
C THR A 155 15.70 10.12 -7.42
N LEU A 156 16.46 10.36 -6.35
CA LEU A 156 16.23 11.46 -5.41
C LEU A 156 16.35 12.83 -6.12
N SER A 157 17.35 13.01 -6.98
CA SER A 157 17.56 14.26 -7.73
C SER A 157 16.40 14.64 -8.66
N GLN A 158 15.57 13.66 -9.02
CA GLN A 158 14.38 13.85 -9.86
C GLN A 158 13.07 13.97 -9.04
N ASN A 159 13.16 13.90 -7.72
CA ASN A 159 11.98 13.90 -6.86
C ASN A 159 11.39 15.30 -6.74
N LEU A 160 10.21 15.49 -7.31
CA LEU A 160 9.49 16.77 -7.33
C LEU A 160 8.87 17.16 -5.97
N GLY A 161 8.90 16.26 -4.98
CA GLY A 161 8.47 16.56 -3.61
C GLY A 161 9.52 17.29 -2.78
N ILE A 162 10.76 17.36 -3.28
CA ILE A 162 11.88 18.05 -2.60
C ILE A 162 11.99 19.47 -3.13
N ASN A 163 11.92 20.43 -2.23
CA ASN A 163 12.28 21.82 -2.53
C ASN A 163 13.80 22.00 -2.32
N TRP A 164 14.56 21.72 -3.36
CA TRP A 164 16.03 21.76 -3.31
C TRP A 164 16.57 23.13 -2.93
N THR A 165 17.48 23.16 -1.96
CA THR A 165 18.21 24.36 -1.52
C THR A 165 19.71 24.15 -1.69
N GLU A 166 20.49 25.24 -1.63
CA GLU A 166 21.95 25.18 -1.71
C GLU A 166 22.55 24.30 -0.59
N GLU A 167 21.91 24.22 0.57
CA GLU A 167 22.36 23.39 1.70
C GLU A 167 22.16 21.88 1.47
N MET A 168 21.34 21.51 0.48
CA MET A 168 21.03 20.10 0.14
C MET A 168 21.94 19.55 -0.95
N ILE A 169 22.72 20.41 -1.60
CA ILE A 169 23.61 20.08 -2.71
C ILE A 169 25.07 20.17 -2.26
#